data_e8d52b9280615ad454a89849f6d67533
#
_entry.id   e8d52b9280615ad454a89849f6d67533
#
_cell.length_a   1.000
_cell.length_b   1.000
_cell.length_c   1.000
_cell.angle_alpha   90.00
_cell.angle_beta   90.00
_cell.angle_gamma   90.00
#
_symmetry.space_group_name_H-M   'P 1'
#
loop_
_entity.id
_entity.type
_entity.pdbx_description
1 polymer ?
#
loop_
_entity_poly.entity_id
_entity_poly.type
_entity_poly.pdbx_seq_one_letter_code
_entity_poly.pdbx_strand_id
1 'polypeptide(L)'
;MKNIRKSKSIMETNDNMTPQNGEFDFAAVPKRYTLCYHEGCPLHDRCMRFLAATHAPETLEVRRCVLPTAEKDGHCRWLDPIETVTMAEGFTGLYDKVLKDDYTPLRKQLTAYLHGPKQYYQYMRGERPLSPAQQQGIRRIVSSYGYDWDVPFERYIQAYRFGKPPVVEE
;
A
#
# COMPACT_ATOMS: atom_id res chain seq x y z
N MET A 1 51.36 17.21 16.11
CA MET A 1 50.38 16.22 16.60
C MET A 1 49.03 16.53 15.94
N LYS A 2 48.68 15.80 14.87
CA LYS A 2 47.42 16.00 14.12
C LYS A 2 46.45 14.92 14.53
N ASN A 3 45.33 15.31 15.18
CA ASN A 3 44.24 14.45 15.59
C ASN A 3 43.37 14.14 14.37
N ILE A 4 43.44 12.92 13.88
CA ILE A 4 42.54 12.41 12.83
C ILE A 4 41.27 11.88 13.51
N ARG A 5 40.19 12.63 13.42
CA ARG A 5 38.87 12.13 13.80
C ARG A 5 38.37 11.18 12.70
N LYS A 6 38.32 9.89 13.03
CA LYS A 6 37.62 8.87 12.24
C LYS A 6 36.11 9.15 12.33
N SER A 7 35.50 9.59 11.25
CA SER A 7 34.03 9.55 11.09
C SER A 7 33.63 8.09 10.93
N LYS A 8 32.96 7.56 11.92
CA LYS A 8 32.17 6.33 11.82
C LYS A 8 30.93 6.63 11.02
N SER A 9 30.89 6.17 9.78
CA SER A 9 29.64 6.04 9.00
C SER A 9 28.78 5.00 9.72
N ILE A 10 27.75 5.46 10.42
CA ILE A 10 26.68 4.61 10.92
C ILE A 10 25.77 4.39 9.70
N MET A 11 25.85 3.22 9.09
CA MET A 11 24.77 2.70 8.27
C MET A 11 23.59 2.48 9.21
N GLU A 12 22.68 3.43 9.25
CA GLU A 12 21.34 3.20 9.80
C GLU A 12 20.64 2.22 8.85
N THR A 13 20.62 0.96 9.26
CA THR A 13 19.70 -0.02 8.71
C THR A 13 18.28 0.47 9.04
N ASN A 14 17.53 0.80 8.01
CA ASN A 14 16.12 1.16 8.12
C ASN A 14 15.32 -0.09 8.52
N ASP A 15 15.34 -0.44 9.81
CA ASP A 15 14.50 -1.49 10.41
C ASP A 15 13.05 -1.01 10.67
N ASN A 16 12.56 -0.04 9.92
CA ASN A 16 11.22 0.52 10.10
C ASN A 16 10.25 0.05 8.99
N MET A 17 10.23 -1.27 8.73
CA MET A 17 9.29 -1.89 7.79
C MET A 17 7.99 -2.38 8.48
N THR A 18 7.69 -1.88 9.65
CA THR A 18 6.42 -2.14 10.34
C THR A 18 5.44 -0.99 10.12
N PRO A 19 4.14 -1.26 9.96
CA PRO A 19 3.12 -0.22 9.94
C PRO A 19 3.27 0.68 11.17
N GLN A 20 3.01 1.97 11.03
CA GLN A 20 3.13 2.92 12.14
C GLN A 20 2.29 2.43 13.32
N ASN A 21 2.95 2.06 14.43
CA ASN A 21 2.53 1.53 15.71
C ASN A 21 2.74 0.03 15.96
N GLY A 22 3.35 -0.75 15.05
CA GLY A 22 3.70 -2.16 15.33
C GLY A 22 2.51 -3.14 15.42
N GLU A 23 1.28 -2.65 15.36
CA GLU A 23 0.07 -3.47 15.49
C GLU A 23 -0.65 -3.62 14.13
N PHE A 24 -1.06 -4.84 13.81
CA PHE A 24 -1.82 -5.12 12.60
C PHE A 24 -3.27 -4.61 12.74
N ASP A 25 -3.66 -3.66 11.89
CA ASP A 25 -5.03 -3.15 11.86
C ASP A 25 -5.91 -3.97 10.91
N PHE A 26 -6.82 -4.76 11.46
CA PHE A 26 -7.78 -5.54 10.66
C PHE A 26 -8.75 -4.64 9.85
N ALA A 27 -8.98 -3.40 10.24
CA ALA A 27 -9.83 -2.46 9.48
C ALA A 27 -9.24 -2.16 8.10
N ALA A 28 -7.92 -2.28 7.92
CA ALA A 28 -7.25 -2.13 6.63
C ALA A 28 -7.45 -3.33 5.69
N VAL A 29 -7.91 -4.49 6.20
CA VAL A 29 -8.11 -5.70 5.39
C VAL A 29 -9.30 -5.52 4.45
N PRO A 30 -9.11 -5.68 3.12
CA PRO A 30 -10.19 -5.50 2.17
C PRO A 30 -11.38 -6.42 2.46
N LYS A 31 -12.61 -5.90 2.37
CA LYS A 31 -13.86 -6.65 2.70
C LYS A 31 -13.99 -7.99 1.98
N ARG A 32 -13.42 -8.14 0.79
CA ARG A 32 -13.44 -9.38 -0.01
C ARG A 32 -12.17 -10.21 0.10
N TYR A 33 -11.24 -9.81 0.98
CA TYR A 33 -9.99 -10.55 1.17
C TYR A 33 -10.29 -11.91 1.81
N THR A 34 -9.76 -12.99 1.24
CA THR A 34 -9.96 -14.35 1.74
C THR A 34 -8.97 -14.63 2.86
N LEU A 35 -9.42 -15.05 4.01
CA LEU A 35 -8.63 -15.39 5.19
C LEU A 35 -8.16 -16.84 5.17
N CYS A 36 -7.27 -17.23 6.08
CA CYS A 36 -6.83 -18.61 6.29
C CYS A 36 -6.61 -18.85 7.78
N TYR A 37 -7.24 -19.90 8.31
CA TYR A 37 -7.12 -20.31 9.73
C TYR A 37 -6.36 -21.62 9.92
N HIS A 38 -5.55 -22.03 8.92
CA HIS A 38 -4.79 -23.27 8.98
C HIS A 38 -3.51 -23.11 9.81
N GLU A 39 -3.59 -23.34 11.12
CA GLU A 39 -2.46 -23.23 12.06
C GLU A 39 -1.33 -24.23 11.77
N GLY A 40 -1.67 -25.43 11.29
CA GLY A 40 -0.68 -26.45 10.90
C GLY A 40 0.01 -26.22 9.56
N CYS A 41 -0.25 -25.09 8.86
CA CYS A 41 0.37 -24.80 7.58
C CYS A 41 1.85 -24.40 7.75
N PRO A 42 2.81 -25.06 7.07
CA PRO A 42 4.23 -24.70 7.19
C PRO A 42 4.56 -23.31 6.65
N LEU A 43 3.59 -22.65 5.99
CA LEU A 43 3.75 -21.32 5.39
C LEU A 43 3.07 -20.21 6.19
N HIS A 44 2.43 -20.53 7.34
CA HIS A 44 1.55 -19.60 8.05
C HIS A 44 2.27 -18.34 8.52
N ASP A 45 3.50 -18.42 9.01
CA ASP A 45 4.28 -17.28 9.54
C ASP A 45 4.59 -16.20 8.48
N ARG A 46 4.59 -16.57 7.21
CA ARG A 46 4.85 -15.66 6.08
C ARG A 46 3.63 -15.37 5.22
N CYS A 47 2.44 -15.78 5.69
CA CYS A 47 1.20 -15.68 4.94
C CYS A 47 0.31 -14.54 5.44
N MET A 48 0.08 -13.52 4.62
CA MET A 48 -0.80 -12.39 4.94
C MET A 48 -2.24 -12.84 5.22
N ARG A 49 -2.72 -13.94 4.60
CA ARG A 49 -4.08 -14.47 4.85
C ARG A 49 -4.22 -15.04 6.25
N PHE A 50 -3.16 -15.67 6.75
CA PHE A 50 -3.13 -16.18 8.11
C PHE A 50 -2.97 -15.03 9.12
N LEU A 51 -2.01 -14.12 8.88
CA LEU A 51 -1.83 -12.94 9.71
C LEU A 51 -3.14 -12.13 9.85
N ALA A 52 -3.84 -11.89 8.75
CA ALA A 52 -5.12 -11.19 8.79
C ALA A 52 -6.21 -11.99 9.55
N ALA A 53 -6.20 -13.32 9.47
CA ALA A 53 -7.15 -14.17 10.18
C ALA A 53 -6.94 -14.14 11.71
N THR A 54 -5.67 -14.15 12.17
CA THR A 54 -5.35 -14.11 13.61
C THR A 54 -5.68 -12.78 14.28
N HIS A 55 -5.84 -11.70 13.48
CA HIS A 55 -6.25 -10.39 13.97
C HIS A 55 -7.71 -10.04 13.64
N ALA A 56 -8.48 -11.04 13.19
CA ALA A 56 -9.91 -10.83 12.93
C ALA A 56 -10.64 -10.53 14.25
N PRO A 57 -11.54 -9.52 14.28
CA PRO A 57 -12.29 -9.20 15.48
C PRO A 57 -13.25 -10.33 15.83
N GLU A 58 -13.48 -10.58 17.11
CA GLU A 58 -14.41 -11.61 17.62
C GLU A 58 -15.84 -11.44 17.09
N THR A 59 -16.20 -10.21 16.69
CA THR A 59 -17.51 -9.89 16.11
C THR A 59 -17.65 -10.30 14.64
N LEU A 60 -16.58 -10.82 14.02
CA LEU A 60 -16.60 -11.25 12.62
C LEU A 60 -17.23 -12.65 12.51
N GLU A 61 -18.48 -12.72 12.15
CA GLU A 61 -19.23 -13.98 12.06
C GLU A 61 -19.03 -14.73 10.72
N VAL A 62 -18.87 -14.00 9.61
CA VAL A 62 -18.83 -14.60 8.25
C VAL A 62 -17.73 -14.00 7.40
N ARG A 63 -16.85 -14.85 6.85
CA ARG A 63 -15.81 -14.45 5.91
C ARG A 63 -15.45 -15.60 4.96
N ARG A 64 -14.93 -15.26 3.76
CA ARG A 64 -14.33 -16.28 2.88
C ARG A 64 -13.04 -16.78 3.48
N CYS A 65 -12.83 -18.10 3.46
CA CYS A 65 -11.63 -18.74 3.97
C CYS A 65 -11.03 -19.69 2.96
N VAL A 66 -9.71 -19.83 2.98
CA VAL A 66 -8.97 -20.90 2.31
C VAL A 66 -9.06 -22.13 3.20
N LEU A 67 -9.42 -23.27 2.61
CA LEU A 67 -9.46 -24.54 3.33
C LEU A 67 -8.04 -25.12 3.52
N PRO A 68 -7.78 -25.88 4.59
CA PRO A 68 -6.47 -26.52 4.83
C PRO A 68 -5.99 -27.40 3.66
N THR A 69 -6.90 -27.99 2.92
CA THR A 69 -6.60 -28.80 1.72
C THR A 69 -5.98 -28.04 0.54
N ALA A 70 -5.92 -26.71 0.62
CA ALA A 70 -5.26 -25.86 -0.37
C ALA A 70 -3.73 -25.89 -0.26
N GLU A 71 -3.20 -26.24 0.91
CA GLU A 71 -1.79 -26.53 1.13
C GLU A 71 -1.50 -28.00 0.77
N LYS A 72 -0.44 -28.23 0.02
CA LYS A 72 0.03 -29.57 -0.37
C LYS A 72 1.55 -29.57 -0.41
N ASP A 73 2.18 -30.44 0.37
CA ASP A 73 3.62 -30.67 0.35
C ASP A 73 4.46 -29.37 0.50
N GLY A 74 4.04 -28.45 1.38
CA GLY A 74 4.70 -27.18 1.59
C GLY A 74 4.40 -26.12 0.52
N HIS A 75 3.45 -26.38 -0.37
CA HIS A 75 3.01 -25.44 -1.41
C HIS A 75 1.55 -25.03 -1.21
N CYS A 76 1.26 -23.74 -1.35
CA CYS A 76 -0.10 -23.24 -1.32
C CYS A 76 -0.30 -22.19 -2.43
N ARG A 77 -1.19 -22.47 -3.38
CA ARG A 77 -1.54 -21.52 -4.46
C ARG A 77 -2.16 -20.22 -3.95
N TRP A 78 -2.68 -20.25 -2.71
CA TRP A 78 -3.29 -19.10 -2.04
C TRP A 78 -2.31 -18.34 -1.16
N LEU A 79 -1.04 -18.75 -1.12
CA LEU A 79 -0.02 -18.00 -0.37
C LEU A 79 -0.02 -16.55 -0.85
N ASP A 80 -0.18 -15.64 0.09
CA ASP A 80 -0.03 -14.21 -0.10
C ASP A 80 1.09 -13.75 0.84
N PRO A 81 2.30 -13.47 0.34
CA PRO A 81 3.42 -13.12 1.20
C PRO A 81 3.13 -11.85 2.01
N ILE A 82 3.63 -11.82 3.25
CA ILE A 82 3.58 -10.61 4.07
C ILE A 82 4.56 -9.61 3.49
N GLU A 83 4.03 -8.58 2.85
CA GLU A 83 4.80 -7.51 2.22
C GLU A 83 4.21 -6.16 2.60
N THR A 84 5.06 -5.15 2.70
CA THR A 84 4.64 -3.77 2.86
C THR A 84 4.91 -2.96 1.59
N VAL A 85 4.13 -1.90 1.41
CA VAL A 85 4.27 -0.94 0.31
C VAL A 85 4.22 0.47 0.85
N THR A 86 4.96 1.37 0.21
CA THR A 86 4.93 2.79 0.54
C THR A 86 3.72 3.46 -0.11
N MET A 87 2.75 3.81 0.71
CA MET A 87 1.59 4.59 0.30
C MET A 87 1.90 6.08 0.46
N ALA A 88 1.27 6.93 -0.35
CA ALA A 88 1.38 8.38 -0.23
C ALA A 88 0.04 9.00 0.18
N GLU A 89 0.07 10.04 0.98
CA GLU A 89 -1.11 10.77 1.41
C GLU A 89 -0.99 12.24 1.04
N GLY A 90 -2.09 12.80 0.52
CA GLY A 90 -2.20 14.19 0.15
C GLY A 90 -1.35 14.62 -1.04
N PHE A 91 -1.86 15.55 -1.82
CA PHE A 91 -1.12 16.24 -2.89
C PHE A 91 -1.71 17.63 -3.16
N THR A 92 -2.11 18.34 -2.08
CA THR A 92 -2.72 19.68 -2.20
C THR A 92 -1.78 20.68 -2.86
N GLY A 93 -0.47 20.59 -2.58
CA GLY A 93 0.57 21.43 -3.17
C GLY A 93 0.91 21.14 -4.64
N LEU A 94 0.26 20.15 -5.26
CA LEU A 94 0.53 19.79 -6.67
C LEU A 94 0.35 20.97 -7.63
N TYR A 95 -0.65 21.80 -7.38
CA TYR A 95 -1.01 22.89 -8.29
C TYR A 95 -0.21 24.19 -8.11
N ASP A 96 0.61 24.28 -7.06
CA ASP A 96 1.37 25.50 -6.75
C ASP A 96 2.36 25.89 -7.86
N LYS A 97 2.81 24.89 -8.64
CA LYS A 97 3.76 25.05 -9.74
C LYS A 97 3.15 24.82 -11.13
N VAL A 98 1.83 24.62 -11.19
CA VAL A 98 1.12 24.37 -12.45
C VAL A 98 0.71 25.69 -13.09
N LEU A 99 0.96 25.82 -14.40
CA LEU A 99 0.51 26.98 -15.16
C LEU A 99 -1.01 27.10 -15.15
N LYS A 100 -1.51 28.33 -15.13
CA LYS A 100 -2.94 28.62 -15.03
C LYS A 100 -3.78 27.92 -16.11
N ASP A 101 -3.25 27.87 -17.33
CA ASP A 101 -3.94 27.27 -18.47
C ASP A 101 -4.04 25.73 -18.36
N ASP A 102 -3.08 25.11 -17.68
CA ASP A 102 -3.04 23.66 -17.47
C ASP A 102 -3.85 23.20 -16.25
N TYR A 103 -4.16 24.10 -15.32
CA TYR A 103 -4.82 23.79 -14.06
C TYR A 103 -6.13 22.98 -14.27
N THR A 104 -7.02 23.49 -15.10
CA THR A 104 -8.34 22.87 -15.31
C THR A 104 -8.26 21.54 -16.06
N PRO A 105 -7.53 21.43 -17.20
CA PRO A 105 -7.40 20.15 -17.89
C PRO A 105 -6.65 19.09 -17.05
N LEU A 106 -5.58 19.46 -16.36
CA LEU A 106 -4.84 18.53 -15.47
C LEU A 106 -5.74 17.99 -14.35
N ARG A 107 -6.49 18.89 -13.67
CA ARG A 107 -7.45 18.47 -12.63
C ARG A 107 -8.51 17.52 -13.17
N LYS A 108 -9.06 17.81 -14.37
CA LYS A 108 -10.06 16.94 -15.01
C LYS A 108 -9.47 15.54 -15.29
N GLN A 109 -8.25 15.47 -15.78
CA GLN A 109 -7.59 14.22 -16.10
C GLN A 109 -7.25 13.41 -14.83
N LEU A 110 -6.74 14.05 -13.77
CA LEU A 110 -6.51 13.42 -12.47
C LEU A 110 -7.81 12.95 -11.83
N THR A 111 -8.88 13.72 -11.93
CA THR A 111 -10.20 13.33 -11.44
C THR A 111 -10.72 12.08 -12.15
N ALA A 112 -10.57 11.99 -13.46
CA ALA A 112 -10.94 10.81 -14.24
C ALA A 112 -10.08 9.59 -13.85
N TYR A 113 -8.76 9.77 -13.72
CA TYR A 113 -7.83 8.70 -13.31
C TYR A 113 -8.15 8.15 -11.92
N LEU A 114 -8.54 8.99 -10.98
CA LEU A 114 -8.89 8.63 -9.61
C LEU A 114 -10.37 8.26 -9.43
N HIS A 115 -11.07 7.93 -10.53
CA HIS A 115 -12.43 7.43 -10.55
C HIS A 115 -13.50 8.40 -10.03
N GLY A 116 -13.32 9.67 -10.26
CA GLY A 116 -14.34 10.69 -10.05
C GLY A 116 -14.04 11.71 -8.94
N PRO A 117 -14.86 12.77 -8.84
CA PRO A 117 -14.59 13.91 -7.96
C PRO A 117 -14.47 13.53 -6.48
N LYS A 118 -15.35 12.66 -5.99
CA LYS A 118 -15.34 12.24 -4.58
C LYS A 118 -14.01 11.61 -4.19
N GLN A 119 -13.56 10.62 -4.96
CA GLN A 119 -12.30 9.92 -4.71
C GLN A 119 -11.09 10.86 -4.90
N TYR A 120 -11.12 11.69 -5.96
CA TYR A 120 -10.08 12.69 -6.20
C TYR A 120 -9.85 13.57 -4.97
N TYR A 121 -10.91 14.15 -4.38
CA TYR A 121 -10.76 15.02 -3.21
C TYR A 121 -10.35 14.27 -1.95
N GLN A 122 -10.77 13.00 -1.76
CA GLN A 122 -10.31 12.16 -0.67
C GLN A 122 -8.80 11.89 -0.74
N TYR A 123 -8.31 11.55 -1.94
CA TYR A 123 -6.87 11.35 -2.16
C TYR A 123 -6.08 12.66 -2.02
N MET A 124 -6.58 13.75 -2.61
CA MET A 124 -5.92 15.05 -2.58
C MET A 124 -5.71 15.56 -1.14
N ARG A 125 -6.72 15.39 -0.28
CA ARG A 125 -6.65 15.79 1.14
C ARG A 125 -5.99 14.77 2.06
N GLY A 126 -5.49 13.66 1.54
CA GLY A 126 -4.86 12.62 2.36
C GLY A 126 -5.84 11.79 3.20
N GLU A 127 -7.15 11.91 3.00
CA GLU A 127 -8.17 11.09 3.67
C GLU A 127 -8.12 9.61 3.21
N ARG A 128 -7.49 9.40 2.06
CA ARG A 128 -7.29 8.09 1.47
C ARG A 128 -5.88 7.98 0.91
N PRO A 129 -5.09 6.97 1.32
CA PRO A 129 -3.72 6.81 0.82
C PRO A 129 -3.68 6.28 -0.61
N LEU A 130 -2.73 6.80 -1.40
CA LEU A 130 -2.44 6.43 -2.77
C LEU A 130 -1.49 5.23 -2.80
N SER A 131 -1.86 4.19 -3.53
CA SER A 131 -0.96 3.06 -3.80
C SER A 131 0.24 3.48 -4.68
N PRO A 132 1.35 2.71 -4.70
CA PRO A 132 2.49 2.99 -5.56
C PRO A 132 2.10 3.14 -7.04
N ALA A 133 1.18 2.33 -7.52
CA ALA A 133 0.67 2.40 -8.89
C ALA A 133 -0.09 3.72 -9.16
N GLN A 134 -0.90 4.17 -8.21
CA GLN A 134 -1.61 5.46 -8.31
C GLN A 134 -0.65 6.64 -8.26
N GLN A 135 0.35 6.61 -7.37
CA GLN A 135 1.42 7.62 -7.32
C GLN A 135 2.12 7.75 -8.67
N GLN A 136 2.52 6.62 -9.26
CA GLN A 136 3.17 6.60 -10.58
C GLN A 136 2.24 7.09 -11.68
N GLY A 137 0.95 6.77 -11.61
CA GLY A 137 -0.05 7.26 -12.57
C GLY A 137 -0.20 8.78 -12.51
N ILE A 138 -0.26 9.36 -11.32
CA ILE A 138 -0.31 10.82 -11.12
C ILE A 138 0.95 11.47 -11.68
N ARG A 139 2.15 10.95 -11.37
CA ARG A 139 3.42 11.46 -11.91
C ARG A 139 3.44 11.43 -13.44
N ARG A 140 3.00 10.34 -14.07
CA ARG A 140 2.91 10.24 -15.54
C ARG A 140 1.96 11.27 -16.15
N ILE A 141 0.81 11.48 -15.51
CA ILE A 141 -0.15 12.49 -15.97
C ILE A 141 0.49 13.90 -15.88
N VAL A 142 1.12 14.25 -14.77
CA VAL A 142 1.80 15.54 -14.58
C VAL A 142 2.90 15.72 -15.62
N SER A 143 3.75 14.71 -15.84
CA SER A 143 4.80 14.74 -16.85
C SER A 143 4.27 14.90 -18.28
N SER A 144 3.07 14.41 -18.59
CA SER A 144 2.47 14.57 -19.92
C SER A 144 2.13 16.03 -20.29
N TYR A 145 2.08 16.91 -19.29
CA TYR A 145 1.96 18.38 -19.48
C TYR A 145 3.32 19.09 -19.59
N GLY A 146 4.43 18.34 -19.65
CA GLY A 146 5.77 18.91 -19.76
C GLY A 146 6.43 19.29 -18.43
N TYR A 147 5.82 18.94 -17.30
CA TYR A 147 6.41 19.18 -15.99
C TYR A 147 7.40 18.07 -15.63
N ASP A 148 8.63 18.45 -15.24
CA ASP A 148 9.74 17.57 -14.87
C ASP A 148 9.98 17.44 -13.34
N TRP A 149 9.24 18.23 -12.54
CA TRP A 149 9.31 18.18 -11.09
C TRP A 149 8.53 17.00 -10.52
N ASP A 150 8.99 16.47 -9.38
CA ASP A 150 8.26 15.39 -8.70
C ASP A 150 7.00 15.90 -8.00
N VAL A 151 5.94 15.07 -8.02
CA VAL A 151 4.66 15.39 -7.36
C VAL A 151 4.88 15.49 -5.85
N PRO A 152 4.54 16.64 -5.23
CA PRO A 152 4.72 16.83 -3.79
C PRO A 152 3.63 16.11 -3.02
N PHE A 153 3.84 14.82 -2.70
CA PHE A 153 3.00 14.13 -1.74
C PHE A 153 3.33 14.61 -0.31
N GLU A 154 2.32 14.82 0.50
CA GLU A 154 2.48 15.44 1.82
C GLU A 154 3.11 14.48 2.83
N ARG A 155 2.77 13.18 2.75
CA ARG A 155 3.28 12.16 3.67
C ARG A 155 3.37 10.81 2.99
N TYR A 156 4.33 9.99 3.44
CA TYR A 156 4.46 8.59 3.07
C TYR A 156 4.26 7.71 4.30
N ILE A 157 3.48 6.63 4.12
CA ILE A 157 3.22 5.64 5.16
C ILE A 157 3.53 4.23 4.62
N GLN A 158 3.96 3.33 5.50
CA GLN A 158 4.04 1.91 5.18
C GLN A 158 2.69 1.24 5.44
N ALA A 159 2.23 0.42 4.51
CA ALA A 159 1.00 -0.33 4.66
C ALA A 159 1.18 -1.76 4.16
N TYR A 160 0.47 -2.71 4.75
CA TYR A 160 0.47 -4.08 4.24
C TYR A 160 -0.14 -4.15 2.84
N ARG A 161 0.50 -4.95 1.99
CA ARG A 161 -0.02 -5.27 0.66
C ARG A 161 -0.96 -6.48 0.75
N PHE A 162 -2.16 -6.34 0.26
CA PHE A 162 -3.11 -7.45 0.12
C PHE A 162 -3.15 -7.91 -1.34
N GLY A 163 -2.69 -9.13 -1.58
CA GLY A 163 -2.66 -9.74 -2.91
C GLY A 163 -4.05 -10.09 -3.42
N LYS A 164 -4.19 -10.15 -4.75
CA LYS A 164 -5.40 -10.67 -5.37
C LYS A 164 -5.49 -12.19 -5.17
N PRO A 165 -6.70 -12.77 -5.05
CA PRO A 165 -6.85 -14.20 -5.06
C PRO A 165 -6.34 -14.78 -6.40
N PRO A 166 -5.79 -16.01 -6.41
CA PRO A 166 -5.46 -16.68 -7.68
C PRO A 166 -6.75 -16.89 -8.49
N VAL A 167 -6.61 -16.88 -9.81
CA VAL A 167 -7.71 -17.24 -10.70
C VAL A 167 -8.02 -18.70 -10.46
N VAL A 168 -9.26 -19.01 -10.10
CA VAL A 168 -9.77 -20.38 -9.95
C VAL A 168 -10.53 -20.66 -11.25
N GLU A 169 -9.98 -21.54 -12.09
CA GLU A 169 -10.75 -22.14 -13.17
C GLU A 169 -11.74 -23.11 -12.54
N GLU A 170 -13.03 -22.90 -12.81
CA GLU A 170 -14.12 -23.80 -12.37
C GLU A 170 -14.17 -25.04 -13.28
#